data_3f4e47cb44fdab7c9399654dac7b3fcc
#
_entry.id   3f4e47cb44fdab7c9399654dac7b3fcc
#
_cell.length_a   1.000
_cell.length_b   1.000
_cell.length_c   1.000
_cell.angle_alpha   90.00
_cell.angle_beta   90.00
_cell.angle_gamma   90.00
#
_symmetry.space_group_name_H-M   'P 1'
#
loop_
_entity.id
_entity.type
_entity.pdbx_description
1 polymer ?
#
loop_
_entity_poly.entity_id
_entity_poly.type
_entity_poly.pdbx_seq_one_letter_code
_entity_poly.pdbx_strand_id
1 'polypeptide(L)'
;MKKIFLVMQAKDAQGSLEKVRKLGILHVEHLNTPKGDKLTALSKDAVLLSQAISLLEAIDKRSVVNIGNKQAVEWDVLARHIIDLNKRYQQLQEYSLTLSSKIEKLREWGDFDPQEINRLGLNGISVGFYKLSDEQIAQLPKGVYLEKVRSKGSLHNCVIFTQADIEIPFKAVELPGDSLVRMQERSVEDIKTAALLKADLLRQVVYLDFLRETRDKLTREIQFHEALAGMAQEGALMYIKGYIPFDSKGKIEESARSWGWAVLTADPAEGDSVPTLVRNPKWLSIINPVFRIIEVVPGYKELDISLWFLIFFSLFFGILIGDAGYGAVYLILTFLAEKKWGFRFSDKSVFVLLYLLSGCSIIWGVLTATFFGQEWLPAWVKPLLPSLRNDKNMQSFCFFLGALHLSIAHTWKGILKFPALSFLAEIGWILILWMAFFIAKLLVLGDALMGFYLYLLIPGVFLIVFFSNPQKNIFKAIGSGLGALLFNAMNNFTDVVSYIRLFAVGLATLAVADAFNKMAMEVGFGSFISGLLTSLILLVGHFLNIILGPLSILVHGVRLNVLEFCSHLDIKWSGFNYKPLIEEK
;
A
#
# COMPACT_ATOMS: atom_id res chain seq x y z
N MET A 1 21.50 -14.51 -15.60
CA MET A 1 20.66 -15.74 -15.65
C MET A 1 21.05 -16.57 -16.87
N LYS A 2 20.89 -17.90 -16.80
CA LYS A 2 21.00 -18.81 -17.96
C LYS A 2 19.64 -19.49 -18.14
N LYS A 3 19.23 -19.63 -19.38
CA LYS A 3 18.04 -20.38 -19.79
C LYS A 3 18.39 -21.85 -19.84
N ILE A 4 17.56 -22.68 -19.24
CA ILE A 4 17.77 -24.13 -19.15
C ILE A 4 16.56 -24.87 -19.67
N PHE A 5 16.85 -25.95 -20.38
CA PHE A 5 15.91 -27.02 -20.69
C PHE A 5 16.41 -28.31 -20.03
N LEU A 6 15.60 -28.86 -19.14
CA LEU A 6 15.82 -30.17 -18.54
C LEU A 6 14.92 -31.19 -19.23
N VAL A 7 15.50 -32.25 -19.77
CA VAL A 7 14.78 -33.34 -20.44
C VAL A 7 14.90 -34.58 -19.57
N MET A 8 13.77 -35.19 -19.25
CA MET A 8 13.65 -36.38 -18.41
C MET A 8 12.64 -37.37 -18.96
N GLN A 9 12.64 -38.60 -18.47
CA GLN A 9 11.64 -39.60 -18.87
C GLN A 9 10.28 -39.26 -18.26
N ALA A 10 9.22 -39.36 -19.05
CA ALA A 10 7.85 -39.02 -18.63
C ALA A 10 7.39 -39.81 -17.42
N LYS A 11 7.77 -41.12 -17.31
CA LYS A 11 7.43 -41.98 -16.18
C LYS A 11 8.02 -41.51 -14.84
N ASP A 12 9.18 -40.80 -14.87
CA ASP A 12 9.90 -40.36 -13.70
C ASP A 12 9.77 -38.84 -13.45
N ALA A 13 8.89 -38.17 -14.19
CA ALA A 13 8.77 -36.70 -14.18
C ALA A 13 8.48 -36.12 -12.79
N GLN A 14 7.56 -36.72 -12.03
CA GLN A 14 7.22 -36.26 -10.69
C GLN A 14 8.44 -36.38 -9.73
N GLY A 15 9.08 -37.55 -9.69
CA GLY A 15 10.26 -37.76 -8.83
C GLY A 15 11.47 -36.90 -9.27
N SER A 16 11.58 -36.63 -10.56
CA SER A 16 12.61 -35.72 -11.09
C SER A 16 12.33 -34.27 -10.68
N LEU A 17 11.08 -33.81 -10.74
CA LEU A 17 10.69 -32.47 -10.30
C LEU A 17 10.89 -32.29 -8.77
N GLU A 18 10.66 -33.33 -7.96
CA GLU A 18 10.99 -33.31 -6.53
C GLU A 18 12.49 -33.11 -6.29
N LYS A 19 13.34 -33.76 -7.09
CA LYS A 19 14.79 -33.55 -7.02
C LYS A 19 15.18 -32.13 -7.44
N VAL A 20 14.55 -31.57 -8.47
CA VAL A 20 14.74 -30.16 -8.87
C VAL A 20 14.31 -29.22 -7.74
N ARG A 21 13.20 -29.51 -7.08
CA ARG A 21 12.68 -28.75 -5.93
C ARG A 21 13.69 -28.78 -4.74
N LYS A 22 14.32 -29.91 -4.50
CA LYS A 22 15.38 -30.03 -3.47
C LYS A 22 16.63 -29.23 -3.80
N LEU A 23 16.98 -29.08 -5.07
CA LEU A 23 18.08 -28.21 -5.48
C LEU A 23 17.79 -26.73 -5.24
N GLY A 24 16.55 -26.30 -5.35
CA GLY A 24 16.11 -24.95 -5.04
C GLY A 24 16.70 -23.84 -5.92
N ILE A 25 17.06 -24.15 -7.17
CA ILE A 25 17.77 -23.22 -8.06
C ILE A 25 17.06 -22.93 -9.39
N LEU A 26 15.98 -23.63 -9.71
CA LEU A 26 15.28 -23.46 -10.98
C LEU A 26 14.04 -22.61 -10.82
N HIS A 27 14.00 -21.45 -11.48
CA HIS A 27 12.76 -20.71 -11.73
C HIS A 27 12.08 -21.30 -12.96
N VAL A 28 10.92 -21.91 -12.77
CA VAL A 28 10.19 -22.62 -13.82
C VAL A 28 9.44 -21.63 -14.70
N GLU A 29 9.57 -21.80 -16.01
CA GLU A 29 8.73 -21.15 -17.01
C GLU A 29 7.79 -22.19 -17.61
N HIS A 30 6.48 -21.94 -17.50
CA HIS A 30 5.48 -22.88 -18.02
C HIS A 30 5.42 -22.84 -19.55
N LEU A 31 5.60 -24.01 -20.19
CA LEU A 31 5.46 -24.15 -21.64
C LEU A 31 4.01 -24.35 -22.06
N ASN A 32 3.25 -25.06 -21.22
CA ASN A 32 1.83 -25.27 -21.38
C ASN A 32 1.08 -24.55 -20.24
N THR A 33 -0.15 -24.11 -20.51
CA THR A 33 -1.02 -23.57 -19.45
C THR A 33 -1.29 -24.68 -18.43
N PRO A 34 -0.89 -24.51 -17.14
CA PRO A 34 -1.10 -25.53 -16.13
C PRO A 34 -2.60 -25.79 -15.93
N LYS A 35 -3.04 -27.03 -16.16
CA LYS A 35 -4.43 -27.47 -15.95
C LYS A 35 -4.42 -28.86 -15.31
N GLY A 36 -5.39 -29.12 -14.45
CA GLY A 36 -5.58 -30.44 -13.83
C GLY A 36 -6.56 -30.39 -12.67
N ASP A 37 -7.23 -31.51 -12.41
CA ASP A 37 -8.22 -31.59 -11.34
C ASP A 37 -7.60 -31.37 -9.96
N LYS A 38 -6.40 -31.91 -9.75
CA LYS A 38 -5.65 -31.72 -8.50
C LYS A 38 -5.27 -30.26 -8.27
N LEU A 39 -4.82 -29.56 -9.31
CA LEU A 39 -4.49 -28.13 -9.24
C LEU A 39 -5.73 -27.28 -8.92
N THR A 40 -6.86 -27.63 -9.55
CA THR A 40 -8.13 -26.95 -9.30
C THR A 40 -8.62 -27.17 -7.86
N ALA A 41 -8.44 -28.36 -7.30
CA ALA A 41 -8.78 -28.67 -5.91
C ALA A 41 -7.89 -27.86 -4.94
N LEU A 42 -6.56 -27.91 -5.11
CA LEU A 42 -5.61 -27.17 -4.29
C LEU A 42 -5.85 -25.65 -4.36
N SER A 43 -6.21 -25.13 -5.54
CA SER A 43 -6.53 -23.71 -5.70
C SER A 43 -7.79 -23.30 -4.93
N LYS A 44 -8.83 -24.15 -4.91
CA LYS A 44 -10.03 -23.93 -4.10
C LYS A 44 -9.71 -23.93 -2.60
N ASP A 45 -8.87 -24.86 -2.17
CA ASP A 45 -8.41 -24.96 -0.80
C ASP A 45 -7.60 -23.72 -0.38
N ALA A 46 -6.75 -23.20 -1.26
CA ALA A 46 -6.00 -21.96 -1.02
C ALA A 46 -6.91 -20.73 -0.88
N VAL A 47 -7.97 -20.64 -1.68
CA VAL A 47 -8.98 -19.57 -1.59
C VAL A 47 -9.72 -19.66 -0.24
N LEU A 48 -10.18 -20.85 0.13
CA LEU A 48 -10.88 -21.10 1.41
C LEU A 48 -10.00 -20.67 2.60
N LEU A 49 -8.74 -21.08 2.59
CA LEU A 49 -7.77 -20.79 3.65
C LEU A 49 -7.45 -19.29 3.72
N SER A 50 -7.30 -18.65 2.56
CA SER A 50 -7.04 -17.20 2.48
C SER A 50 -8.23 -16.38 2.99
N GLN A 51 -9.47 -16.81 2.73
CA GLN A 51 -10.67 -16.20 3.29
C GLN A 51 -10.70 -16.29 4.82
N ALA A 52 -10.43 -17.49 5.37
CA ALA A 52 -10.41 -17.67 6.83
C ALA A 52 -9.31 -16.82 7.49
N ILE A 53 -8.12 -16.74 6.89
CA ILE A 53 -7.01 -15.92 7.38
C ILE A 53 -7.41 -14.43 7.37
N SER A 54 -7.98 -13.93 6.25
CA SER A 54 -8.37 -12.52 6.13
C SER A 54 -9.41 -12.11 7.15
N LEU A 55 -10.36 -12.99 7.46
CA LEU A 55 -11.38 -12.76 8.49
C LEU A 55 -10.76 -12.64 9.88
N LEU A 56 -9.81 -13.51 10.24
CA LEU A 56 -9.13 -13.45 11.52
C LEU A 56 -8.16 -12.27 11.63
N GLU A 57 -7.55 -11.84 10.53
CA GLU A 57 -6.66 -10.67 10.49
C GLU A 57 -7.42 -9.35 10.69
N ALA A 58 -8.68 -9.28 10.25
CA ALA A 58 -9.55 -8.13 10.41
C ALA A 58 -10.00 -7.91 11.88
N ILE A 59 -9.83 -8.92 12.75
CA ILE A 59 -10.22 -8.84 14.16
C ILE A 59 -9.16 -8.08 14.97
N ASP A 60 -9.60 -7.12 15.79
CA ASP A 60 -8.70 -6.37 16.67
C ASP A 60 -8.04 -7.29 17.72
N LYS A 61 -6.73 -7.47 17.59
CA LYS A 61 -5.91 -8.34 18.44
C LYS A 61 -5.84 -7.92 19.91
N ARG A 62 -6.26 -6.70 20.27
CA ARG A 62 -6.26 -6.22 21.64
C ARG A 62 -7.28 -6.93 22.53
N SER A 63 -8.26 -7.58 21.92
CA SER A 63 -9.34 -8.31 22.60
C SER A 63 -9.04 -9.81 22.80
N VAL A 64 -7.87 -10.30 22.39
CA VAL A 64 -7.52 -11.72 22.48
C VAL A 64 -7.08 -12.06 23.89
N VAL A 65 -7.94 -12.70 24.64
CA VAL A 65 -7.58 -13.38 25.89
C VAL A 65 -6.88 -14.68 25.51
N ASN A 66 -5.67 -14.88 25.99
CA ASN A 66 -4.88 -16.09 25.76
C ASN A 66 -5.58 -17.28 26.45
N ILE A 67 -6.45 -17.97 25.75
CA ILE A 67 -7.24 -19.08 26.27
C ILE A 67 -6.83 -20.37 25.55
N GLY A 68 -6.04 -21.19 26.24
CA GLY A 68 -6.12 -22.64 26.14
C GLY A 68 -5.29 -23.33 25.06
N ASN A 69 -4.99 -24.59 25.37
CA ASN A 69 -4.29 -25.59 24.58
C ASN A 69 -4.74 -25.63 23.10
N LYS A 70 -3.78 -25.55 22.19
CA LYS A 70 -3.97 -25.86 20.78
C LYS A 70 -4.41 -27.32 20.64
N GLN A 71 -5.67 -27.57 20.38
CA GLN A 71 -6.12 -28.89 19.91
C GLN A 71 -5.65 -29.08 18.46
N ALA A 72 -5.25 -30.30 18.12
CA ALA A 72 -4.97 -30.66 16.74
C ALA A 72 -6.29 -30.68 15.96
N VAL A 73 -6.51 -29.67 15.14
CA VAL A 73 -7.71 -29.54 14.29
C VAL A 73 -7.26 -29.58 12.84
N GLU A 74 -7.99 -30.28 11.99
CA GLU A 74 -7.77 -30.24 10.55
C GLU A 74 -8.06 -28.83 10.03
N TRP A 75 -7.17 -28.32 9.20
CA TRP A 75 -7.19 -26.92 8.75
C TRP A 75 -8.44 -26.57 7.91
N ASP A 76 -8.97 -27.52 7.12
CA ASP A 76 -10.14 -27.29 6.27
C ASP A 76 -11.42 -27.19 7.09
N VAL A 77 -11.59 -28.02 8.10
CA VAL A 77 -12.68 -27.96 9.08
C VAL A 77 -12.64 -26.64 9.84
N LEU A 78 -11.44 -26.25 10.28
CA LEU A 78 -11.21 -24.99 10.99
C LEU A 78 -11.54 -23.79 10.10
N ALA A 79 -11.05 -23.75 8.87
CA ALA A 79 -11.29 -22.67 7.93
C ALA A 79 -12.78 -22.50 7.63
N ARG A 80 -13.50 -23.60 7.34
CA ARG A 80 -14.96 -23.58 7.13
C ARG A 80 -15.71 -23.11 8.36
N HIS A 81 -15.31 -23.55 9.54
CA HIS A 81 -15.91 -23.14 10.81
C HIS A 81 -15.78 -21.63 11.02
N ILE A 82 -14.59 -21.06 10.80
CA ILE A 82 -14.35 -19.62 10.91
C ILE A 82 -15.25 -18.83 9.94
N ILE A 83 -15.34 -19.27 8.69
CA ILE A 83 -16.17 -18.62 7.68
C ILE A 83 -17.65 -18.69 8.06
N ASP A 84 -18.13 -19.86 8.53
CA ASP A 84 -19.52 -20.04 8.96
C ASP A 84 -19.85 -19.18 10.19
N LEU A 85 -18.98 -19.16 11.21
CA LEU A 85 -19.13 -18.28 12.39
C LEU A 85 -19.26 -16.81 11.96
N ASN A 86 -18.39 -16.35 11.08
CA ASN A 86 -18.44 -14.96 10.61
C ASN A 86 -19.70 -14.66 9.81
N LYS A 87 -20.13 -15.58 8.95
CA LYS A 87 -21.37 -15.45 8.18
C LYS A 87 -22.60 -15.34 9.10
N ARG A 88 -22.70 -16.20 10.10
CA ARG A 88 -23.77 -16.15 11.09
C ARG A 88 -23.75 -14.84 11.90
N TYR A 89 -22.57 -14.40 12.30
CA TYR A 89 -22.40 -13.14 13.00
C TYR A 89 -22.87 -11.94 12.16
N GLN A 90 -22.49 -11.87 10.90
CA GLN A 90 -22.92 -10.80 9.99
C GLN A 90 -24.44 -10.84 9.74
N GLN A 91 -25.00 -12.01 9.48
CA GLN A 91 -26.45 -12.16 9.28
C GLN A 91 -27.25 -11.71 10.51
N LEU A 92 -26.75 -12.05 11.70
CA LEU A 92 -27.40 -11.63 12.96
C LEU A 92 -27.29 -10.12 13.18
N GLN A 93 -26.16 -9.51 12.81
CA GLN A 93 -26.00 -8.04 12.87
C GLN A 93 -26.98 -7.33 11.92
N GLU A 94 -27.09 -7.75 10.68
CA GLU A 94 -28.03 -7.18 9.70
C GLU A 94 -29.48 -7.31 10.18
N TYR A 95 -29.83 -8.50 10.70
CA TYR A 95 -31.14 -8.72 11.28
C TYR A 95 -31.39 -7.82 12.49
N SER A 96 -30.43 -7.69 13.40
CA SER A 96 -30.52 -6.82 14.59
C SER A 96 -30.71 -5.34 14.21
N LEU A 97 -30.04 -4.85 13.18
CA LEU A 97 -30.24 -3.49 12.66
C LEU A 97 -31.65 -3.29 12.13
N THR A 98 -32.15 -4.27 11.37
CA THR A 98 -33.52 -4.26 10.83
C THR A 98 -34.54 -4.30 11.95
N LEU A 99 -34.32 -5.15 12.96
CA LEU A 99 -35.19 -5.27 14.14
C LEU A 99 -35.20 -3.97 14.96
N SER A 100 -34.03 -3.35 15.17
CA SER A 100 -33.91 -2.07 15.86
C SER A 100 -34.69 -0.97 15.14
N SER A 101 -34.63 -0.90 13.82
CA SER A 101 -35.42 0.05 13.02
C SER A 101 -36.94 -0.18 13.16
N LYS A 102 -37.37 -1.47 13.22
CA LYS A 102 -38.78 -1.82 13.45
C LYS A 102 -39.24 -1.44 14.86
N ILE A 103 -38.40 -1.70 15.87
CA ILE A 103 -38.67 -1.33 17.28
C ILE A 103 -38.82 0.20 17.39
N GLU A 104 -37.95 0.98 16.76
CA GLU A 104 -38.02 2.44 16.81
C GLU A 104 -39.29 3.00 16.16
N LYS A 105 -39.70 2.44 15.03
CA LYS A 105 -40.97 2.78 14.38
C LYS A 105 -42.17 2.43 15.27
N LEU A 106 -42.15 1.25 15.89
CA LEU A 106 -43.27 0.79 16.74
C LEU A 106 -43.36 1.61 18.02
N ARG A 107 -42.22 2.05 18.58
CA ARG A 107 -42.16 2.89 19.80
C ARG A 107 -42.91 4.21 19.68
N GLU A 108 -43.08 4.72 18.46
CA GLU A 108 -43.89 5.93 18.20
C GLU A 108 -45.41 5.67 18.42
N TRP A 109 -45.85 4.39 18.37
CA TRP A 109 -47.25 3.97 18.42
C TRP A 109 -47.64 3.38 19.79
N GLY A 110 -46.69 3.14 20.67
CA GLY A 110 -46.91 2.46 21.94
C GLY A 110 -46.84 0.97 21.86
N ASP A 111 -47.12 0.30 22.98
CA ASP A 111 -47.13 -1.16 23.02
C ASP A 111 -48.57 -1.67 22.79
N PHE A 112 -48.75 -2.52 21.79
CA PHE A 112 -50.00 -3.18 21.48
C PHE A 112 -49.72 -4.62 21.00
N ASP A 113 -50.69 -5.50 21.22
CA ASP A 113 -50.61 -6.87 20.72
C ASP A 113 -51.26 -6.94 19.34
N PRO A 114 -50.52 -7.28 18.26
CA PRO A 114 -51.08 -7.49 16.92
C PRO A 114 -52.15 -8.57 16.87
N GLN A 115 -52.13 -9.56 17.79
CA GLN A 115 -53.13 -10.59 17.86
C GLN A 115 -54.49 -10.04 18.30
N GLU A 116 -54.53 -9.07 19.19
CA GLU A 116 -55.76 -8.39 19.63
C GLU A 116 -56.36 -7.55 18.47
N ILE A 117 -55.49 -6.90 17.68
CA ILE A 117 -55.91 -6.17 16.47
C ILE A 117 -56.58 -7.12 15.48
N ASN A 118 -55.96 -8.30 15.24
CA ASN A 118 -56.56 -9.31 14.38
C ASN A 118 -57.88 -9.84 14.91
N ARG A 119 -58.04 -10.02 16.23
CA ARG A 119 -59.31 -10.40 16.87
C ARG A 119 -60.42 -9.36 16.68
N LEU A 120 -60.07 -8.06 16.74
CA LEU A 120 -61.00 -6.98 16.43
C LEU A 120 -61.44 -7.05 14.96
N GLY A 121 -60.51 -7.34 14.05
CA GLY A 121 -60.79 -7.56 12.62
C GLY A 121 -61.77 -8.69 12.38
N LEU A 122 -61.64 -9.83 13.10
CA LEU A 122 -62.57 -10.96 13.03
C LEU A 122 -63.98 -10.60 13.53
N ASN A 123 -64.08 -9.59 14.38
CA ASN A 123 -65.36 -9.09 14.92
C ASN A 123 -65.91 -7.91 14.09
N GLY A 124 -65.40 -7.65 12.90
CA GLY A 124 -65.87 -6.62 11.99
C GLY A 124 -65.39 -5.19 12.31
N ILE A 125 -64.38 -5.05 13.19
CA ILE A 125 -63.78 -3.79 13.52
C ILE A 125 -62.41 -3.70 12.83
N SER A 126 -62.22 -2.82 11.86
CA SER A 126 -60.93 -2.55 11.21
C SER A 126 -60.16 -1.53 12.03
N VAL A 127 -58.90 -1.84 12.35
CA VAL A 127 -58.00 -0.97 13.09
C VAL A 127 -56.85 -0.57 12.16
N GLY A 128 -56.74 0.75 11.90
CA GLY A 128 -55.71 1.28 11.03
C GLY A 128 -54.86 2.33 11.75
N PHE A 129 -53.59 2.39 11.41
CA PHE A 129 -52.62 3.34 11.96
C PHE A 129 -52.28 4.39 10.92
N TYR A 130 -52.45 5.68 11.26
CA TYR A 130 -52.31 6.79 10.33
C TYR A 130 -51.50 7.91 10.95
N LYS A 131 -50.68 8.58 10.12
CA LYS A 131 -50.04 9.85 10.48
C LYS A 131 -50.81 10.97 9.78
N LEU A 132 -51.60 11.74 10.54
CA LEU A 132 -52.52 12.75 10.01
C LEU A 132 -52.24 14.14 10.58
N SER A 133 -52.44 15.17 9.76
CA SER A 133 -52.48 16.54 10.20
C SER A 133 -53.88 16.90 10.75
N ASP A 134 -54.00 18.02 11.50
CA ASP A 134 -55.31 18.48 11.99
C ASP A 134 -56.32 18.74 10.84
N GLU A 135 -55.86 19.21 9.67
CA GLU A 135 -56.70 19.35 8.49
C GLU A 135 -57.21 18.02 7.93
N GLN A 136 -56.37 16.99 7.93
CA GLN A 136 -56.72 15.64 7.46
C GLN A 136 -57.65 14.94 8.44
N ILE A 137 -57.51 15.19 9.76
CA ILE A 137 -58.41 14.68 10.77
C ILE A 137 -59.82 15.24 10.59
N ALA A 138 -59.96 16.52 10.22
CA ALA A 138 -61.25 17.15 9.96
C ALA A 138 -61.98 16.60 8.70
N GLN A 139 -61.24 15.91 7.79
CA GLN A 139 -61.76 15.31 6.55
C GLN A 139 -62.21 13.86 6.74
N LEU A 140 -62.09 13.28 7.94
CA LEU A 140 -62.48 11.89 8.19
C LEU A 140 -64.00 11.66 8.07
N PRO A 141 -64.44 10.50 7.53
CA PRO A 141 -65.87 10.19 7.41
C PRO A 141 -66.59 10.12 8.74
N LYS A 142 -67.88 10.37 8.78
CA LYS A 142 -68.72 10.18 9.97
C LYS A 142 -68.82 8.71 10.33
N GLY A 143 -68.63 8.36 11.59
CA GLY A 143 -68.69 6.97 12.07
C GLY A 143 -67.34 6.31 12.34
N VAL A 144 -66.28 7.10 12.30
CA VAL A 144 -64.93 6.68 12.61
C VAL A 144 -64.59 7.09 14.02
N TYR A 145 -64.04 6.17 14.85
CA TYR A 145 -63.47 6.50 16.14
C TYR A 145 -61.95 6.72 16.01
N LEU A 146 -61.45 7.87 16.44
CA LEU A 146 -60.04 8.24 16.32
C LEU A 146 -59.44 8.46 17.69
N GLU A 147 -58.31 7.81 17.96
CA GLU A 147 -57.48 8.03 19.14
C GLU A 147 -56.13 8.61 18.75
N LYS A 148 -55.75 9.75 19.32
CA LYS A 148 -54.44 10.38 19.12
C LYS A 148 -53.42 9.76 20.10
N VAL A 149 -52.49 8.93 19.61
CA VAL A 149 -51.50 8.26 20.47
C VAL A 149 -50.34 9.18 20.81
N ARG A 150 -49.85 9.95 19.81
CA ARG A 150 -48.74 10.88 19.98
C ARG A 150 -48.84 12.04 19.01
N SER A 151 -48.47 13.24 19.47
CA SER A 151 -48.46 14.43 18.65
C SER A 151 -47.05 15.01 18.55
N LYS A 152 -46.62 15.38 17.34
CA LYS A 152 -45.34 16.02 17.08
C LYS A 152 -45.57 17.20 16.12
N GLY A 153 -45.73 18.42 16.69
CA GLY A 153 -46.13 19.59 15.92
C GLY A 153 -47.55 19.43 15.34
N SER A 154 -47.72 19.68 14.04
CA SER A 154 -49.01 19.59 13.31
C SER A 154 -49.30 18.14 12.85
N LEU A 155 -48.46 17.16 13.10
CA LEU A 155 -48.65 15.78 12.70
C LEU A 155 -48.96 14.92 13.93
N HIS A 156 -50.01 14.10 13.83
CA HIS A 156 -50.49 13.22 14.89
C HIS A 156 -50.43 11.77 14.46
N ASN A 157 -49.89 10.90 15.32
CA ASN A 157 -50.03 9.46 15.17
C ASN A 157 -51.40 9.08 15.72
N CYS A 158 -52.29 8.63 14.83
CA CYS A 158 -53.67 8.31 15.13
C CYS A 158 -53.97 6.85 14.90
N VAL A 159 -54.66 6.24 15.83
CA VAL A 159 -55.28 4.91 15.64
C VAL A 159 -56.75 5.14 15.32
N ILE A 160 -57.18 4.57 14.21
CA ILE A 160 -58.54 4.71 13.70
C ILE A 160 -59.26 3.36 13.75
N PHE A 161 -60.38 3.37 14.40
CA PHE A 161 -61.27 2.19 14.46
C PHE A 161 -62.50 2.45 13.59
N THR A 162 -62.75 1.56 12.63
CA THR A 162 -63.88 1.64 11.68
C THR A 162 -64.62 0.33 11.60
N GLN A 163 -65.91 0.36 11.22
CA GLN A 163 -66.59 -0.81 10.72
C GLN A 163 -66.04 -1.20 9.34
N ALA A 164 -66.05 -2.47 9.00
CA ALA A 164 -65.35 -3.02 7.84
C ALA A 164 -65.68 -2.39 6.46
N ASP A 165 -66.80 -1.65 6.37
CA ASP A 165 -67.29 -1.06 5.13
C ASP A 165 -66.87 0.43 4.89
N ILE A 166 -66.12 1.03 5.79
CA ILE A 166 -65.70 2.45 5.70
C ILE A 166 -64.25 2.55 5.20
N GLU A 167 -64.06 2.96 3.94
CA GLU A 167 -62.75 3.29 3.42
C GLU A 167 -62.22 4.64 3.91
N ILE A 168 -60.97 4.65 4.40
CA ILE A 168 -60.28 5.84 4.84
C ILE A 168 -59.42 6.36 3.65
N PRO A 169 -59.59 7.63 3.23
CA PRO A 169 -58.90 8.16 2.03
C PRO A 169 -57.42 8.46 2.24
N PHE A 170 -56.80 7.93 3.32
CA PHE A 170 -55.39 8.13 3.68
C PHE A 170 -54.65 6.79 3.70
N LYS A 171 -53.34 6.83 3.43
CA LYS A 171 -52.51 5.62 3.45
C LYS A 171 -52.21 5.20 4.89
N ALA A 172 -52.60 4.00 5.24
CA ALA A 172 -52.25 3.41 6.53
C ALA A 172 -50.74 3.14 6.66
N VAL A 173 -50.24 3.26 7.87
CA VAL A 173 -48.86 2.89 8.19
C VAL A 173 -48.83 1.39 8.49
N GLU A 174 -48.02 0.67 7.72
CA GLU A 174 -47.78 -0.75 7.96
C GLU A 174 -46.93 -0.90 9.23
N LEU A 175 -47.46 -1.55 10.22
CA LEU A 175 -46.75 -1.86 11.46
C LEU A 175 -46.25 -3.31 11.44
N PRO A 176 -45.16 -3.60 12.20
CA PRO A 176 -44.69 -4.97 12.34
C PRO A 176 -45.74 -5.90 12.95
N GLY A 177 -45.72 -7.18 12.55
CA GLY A 177 -46.67 -8.17 13.02
C GLY A 177 -46.43 -8.75 14.40
N ASP A 178 -45.40 -8.27 15.14
CA ASP A 178 -45.06 -8.68 16.49
C ASP A 178 -45.20 -7.51 17.48
N SER A 179 -45.46 -7.83 18.76
CA SER A 179 -45.54 -6.82 19.84
C SER A 179 -44.18 -6.20 20.16
N LEU A 180 -44.19 -4.96 20.63
CA LEU A 180 -42.97 -4.23 20.99
C LEU A 180 -42.13 -4.98 22.02
N VAL A 181 -42.78 -5.56 23.05
CA VAL A 181 -42.10 -6.33 24.10
C VAL A 181 -41.37 -7.53 23.53
N ARG A 182 -42.02 -8.33 22.68
CA ARG A 182 -41.39 -9.50 22.02
C ARG A 182 -40.21 -9.10 21.15
N MET A 183 -40.32 -8.01 20.37
CA MET A 183 -39.21 -7.53 19.55
C MET A 183 -38.02 -7.04 20.39
N GLN A 184 -38.29 -6.41 21.55
CA GLN A 184 -37.24 -5.97 22.47
C GLN A 184 -36.55 -7.17 23.13
N GLU A 185 -37.29 -8.16 23.59
CA GLU A 185 -36.74 -9.40 24.18
C GLU A 185 -35.84 -10.10 23.14
N ARG A 186 -36.34 -10.26 21.91
CA ARG A 186 -35.57 -10.85 20.83
C ARG A 186 -34.32 -10.06 20.51
N SER A 187 -34.39 -8.73 20.50
CA SER A 187 -33.21 -7.87 20.27
C SER A 187 -32.15 -8.08 21.33
N VAL A 188 -32.52 -8.22 22.59
CA VAL A 188 -31.59 -8.52 23.69
C VAL A 188 -30.95 -9.90 23.53
N GLU A 189 -31.72 -10.91 23.11
CA GLU A 189 -31.22 -12.26 22.87
C GLU A 189 -30.26 -12.30 21.66
N ASP A 190 -30.59 -11.60 20.57
CA ASP A 190 -29.77 -11.47 19.39
C ASP A 190 -28.42 -10.79 19.70
N ILE A 191 -28.42 -9.74 20.54
CA ILE A 191 -27.21 -9.06 20.99
C ILE A 191 -26.32 -10.01 21.82
N LYS A 192 -26.90 -10.81 22.71
CA LYS A 192 -26.16 -11.82 23.48
C LYS A 192 -25.54 -12.87 22.58
N THR A 193 -26.34 -13.38 21.63
CA THR A 193 -25.88 -14.40 20.66
C THR A 193 -24.77 -13.84 19.76
N ALA A 194 -24.88 -12.61 19.28
CA ALA A 194 -23.84 -11.94 18.52
C ALA A 194 -22.55 -11.78 19.34
N ALA A 195 -22.65 -11.46 20.62
CA ALA A 195 -21.50 -11.37 21.51
C ALA A 195 -20.80 -12.73 21.70
N LEU A 196 -21.56 -13.82 21.82
CA LEU A 196 -21.01 -15.17 21.89
C LEU A 196 -20.30 -15.58 20.59
N LEU A 197 -20.94 -15.37 19.43
CA LEU A 197 -20.33 -15.65 18.14
C LEU A 197 -19.02 -14.86 17.93
N LYS A 198 -19.01 -13.58 18.32
CA LYS A 198 -17.80 -12.75 18.30
C LYS A 198 -16.72 -13.28 19.23
N ALA A 199 -17.07 -13.73 20.42
CA ALA A 199 -16.13 -14.33 21.37
C ALA A 199 -15.54 -15.63 20.83
N ASP A 200 -16.34 -16.45 20.15
CA ASP A 200 -15.86 -17.69 19.50
C ASP A 200 -14.92 -17.39 18.34
N LEU A 201 -15.21 -16.38 17.52
CA LEU A 201 -14.29 -15.91 16.48
C LEU A 201 -12.96 -15.42 17.06
N LEU A 202 -12.99 -14.68 18.17
CA LEU A 202 -11.78 -14.22 18.88
C LEU A 202 -10.93 -15.41 19.38
N ARG A 203 -11.55 -16.49 19.84
CA ARG A 203 -10.85 -17.72 20.26
C ARG A 203 -10.09 -18.36 19.07
N GLN A 204 -10.64 -18.28 17.85
CA GLN A 204 -9.99 -18.86 16.67
C GLN A 204 -8.73 -18.11 16.24
N VAL A 205 -8.50 -16.88 16.70
CA VAL A 205 -7.28 -16.09 16.37
C VAL A 205 -5.99 -16.81 16.82
N VAL A 206 -6.04 -17.68 17.82
CA VAL A 206 -4.90 -18.52 18.28
C VAL A 206 -4.36 -19.42 17.15
N TYR A 207 -5.20 -19.79 16.19
CA TYR A 207 -4.83 -20.64 15.05
C TYR A 207 -4.31 -19.86 13.83
N LEU A 208 -4.23 -18.53 13.90
CA LEU A 208 -3.84 -17.71 12.75
C LEU A 208 -2.47 -18.07 12.18
N ASP A 209 -1.47 -18.30 13.04
CA ASP A 209 -0.13 -18.65 12.60
C ASP A 209 -0.08 -20.07 11.99
N PHE A 210 -0.86 -21.00 12.52
CA PHE A 210 -1.02 -22.35 11.95
C PHE A 210 -1.66 -22.29 10.55
N LEU A 211 -2.72 -21.48 10.37
CA LEU A 211 -3.37 -21.31 9.08
C LEU A 211 -2.44 -20.66 8.06
N ARG A 212 -1.63 -19.69 8.47
CA ARG A 212 -0.61 -19.05 7.61
C ARG A 212 0.45 -20.04 7.15
N GLU A 213 0.98 -20.84 8.09
CA GLU A 213 1.95 -21.88 7.75
C GLU A 213 1.37 -22.92 6.79
N THR A 214 0.12 -23.33 7.02
CA THR A 214 -0.62 -24.24 6.14
C THR A 214 -0.85 -23.63 4.75
N ARG A 215 -1.20 -22.34 4.67
CA ARG A 215 -1.32 -21.62 3.39
C ARG A 215 0.01 -21.63 2.63
N ASP A 216 1.11 -21.39 3.33
CA ASP A 216 2.43 -21.33 2.70
C ASP A 216 2.85 -22.72 2.20
N LYS A 217 2.52 -23.80 2.92
CA LYS A 217 2.70 -25.18 2.45
C LYS A 217 1.84 -25.47 1.22
N LEU A 218 0.56 -25.10 1.25
CA LEU A 218 -0.36 -25.31 0.14
C LEU A 218 0.05 -24.53 -1.11
N THR A 219 0.53 -23.30 -0.94
CA THR A 219 1.04 -22.48 -2.05
C THR A 219 2.23 -23.15 -2.73
N ARG A 220 3.13 -23.77 -1.96
CA ARG A 220 4.27 -24.52 -2.50
C ARG A 220 3.84 -25.80 -3.23
N GLU A 221 2.79 -26.47 -2.76
CA GLU A 221 2.22 -27.62 -3.47
C GLU A 221 1.56 -27.20 -4.78
N ILE A 222 0.85 -26.09 -4.79
CA ILE A 222 0.29 -25.51 -6.01
C ILE A 222 1.41 -25.24 -7.02
N GLN A 223 2.48 -24.55 -6.61
CA GLN A 223 3.64 -24.26 -7.48
C GLN A 223 4.28 -25.54 -8.04
N PHE A 224 4.37 -26.58 -7.23
CA PHE A 224 4.89 -27.88 -7.67
C PHE A 224 3.98 -28.51 -8.75
N HIS A 225 2.67 -28.53 -8.51
CA HIS A 225 1.71 -29.09 -9.47
C HIS A 225 1.56 -28.22 -10.72
N GLU A 226 1.68 -26.89 -10.59
CA GLU A 226 1.76 -25.98 -11.74
C GLU A 226 3.00 -26.29 -12.58
N ALA A 227 4.16 -26.46 -11.95
CA ALA A 227 5.38 -26.82 -12.65
C ALA A 227 5.26 -28.18 -13.36
N LEU A 228 4.65 -29.19 -12.72
CA LEU A 228 4.43 -30.50 -13.31
C LEU A 228 3.46 -30.44 -14.51
N ALA A 229 2.31 -29.75 -14.34
CA ALA A 229 1.33 -29.59 -15.39
C ALA A 229 1.78 -28.66 -16.52
N GLY A 230 2.70 -27.74 -16.24
CA GLY A 230 3.29 -26.80 -17.20
C GLY A 230 4.43 -27.38 -18.04
N MET A 231 4.88 -28.62 -17.76
CA MET A 231 5.87 -29.30 -18.59
C MET A 231 5.31 -29.61 -19.97
N ALA A 232 6.17 -29.65 -20.97
CA ALA A 232 5.81 -30.17 -22.26
C ALA A 232 6.24 -31.64 -22.38
N GLN A 233 5.44 -32.43 -23.07
CA GLN A 233 5.69 -33.85 -23.30
C GLN A 233 5.79 -34.13 -24.80
N GLU A 234 6.80 -34.91 -25.17
CA GLU A 234 6.99 -35.38 -26.52
C GLU A 234 7.34 -36.87 -26.49
N GLY A 235 6.35 -37.71 -26.79
CA GLY A 235 6.46 -39.16 -26.67
C GLY A 235 6.76 -39.63 -25.24
N ALA A 236 7.88 -40.32 -25.03
CA ALA A 236 8.31 -40.81 -23.72
C ALA A 236 9.14 -39.77 -22.92
N LEU A 237 9.38 -38.60 -23.46
CA LEU A 237 10.19 -37.54 -22.83
C LEU A 237 9.31 -36.40 -22.38
N MET A 238 9.64 -35.87 -21.19
CA MET A 238 9.11 -34.59 -20.68
C MET A 238 10.24 -33.60 -20.51
N TYR A 239 9.93 -32.33 -20.77
CA TYR A 239 10.92 -31.28 -20.61
C TYR A 239 10.33 -30.06 -19.89
N ILE A 240 11.17 -29.48 -19.06
CA ILE A 240 10.90 -28.27 -18.30
C ILE A 240 11.84 -27.16 -18.77
N LYS A 241 11.30 -25.98 -18.99
CA LYS A 241 12.05 -24.77 -19.29
C LYS A 241 12.13 -23.91 -18.04
N GLY A 242 13.24 -23.22 -17.85
CA GLY A 242 13.37 -22.28 -16.75
C GLY A 242 14.67 -21.50 -16.78
N TYR A 243 14.86 -20.74 -15.71
CA TYR A 243 16.03 -19.87 -15.56
C TYR A 243 16.78 -20.19 -14.27
N ILE A 244 18.11 -20.16 -14.34
CA ILE A 244 18.98 -20.32 -13.17
C ILE A 244 20.01 -19.18 -13.12
N PRO A 245 20.53 -18.85 -11.93
CA PRO A 245 21.70 -17.99 -11.80
C PRO A 245 22.91 -18.64 -12.47
N PHE A 246 23.77 -17.80 -13.08
CA PHE A 246 24.99 -18.26 -13.76
C PHE A 246 25.86 -19.15 -12.86
N ASP A 247 26.03 -18.78 -11.58
CA ASP A 247 26.84 -19.50 -10.59
C ASP A 247 26.31 -20.91 -10.27
N SER A 248 25.03 -21.16 -10.55
CA SER A 248 24.38 -22.45 -10.28
C SER A 248 24.45 -23.41 -11.46
N LYS A 249 25.04 -22.99 -12.59
CA LYS A 249 25.15 -23.82 -13.80
C LYS A 249 25.87 -25.15 -13.52
N GLY A 250 27.03 -25.12 -12.86
CA GLY A 250 27.81 -26.33 -12.54
C GLY A 250 27.03 -27.32 -11.69
N LYS A 251 26.30 -26.83 -10.68
CA LYS A 251 25.51 -27.68 -9.78
C LYS A 251 24.40 -28.44 -10.52
N ILE A 252 23.70 -27.80 -11.46
CA ILE A 252 22.62 -28.46 -12.17
C ILE A 252 23.15 -29.45 -13.21
N GLU A 253 24.28 -29.15 -13.87
CA GLU A 253 24.93 -30.07 -14.82
C GLU A 253 25.45 -31.33 -14.13
N GLU A 254 26.05 -31.20 -12.96
CA GLU A 254 26.53 -32.32 -12.15
C GLU A 254 25.35 -33.19 -11.64
N SER A 255 24.30 -32.54 -11.13
CA SER A 255 23.09 -33.21 -10.69
C SER A 255 22.38 -33.94 -11.83
N ALA A 256 22.31 -33.33 -12.99
CA ALA A 256 21.69 -33.94 -14.16
C ALA A 256 22.44 -35.19 -14.63
N ARG A 257 23.77 -35.17 -14.63
CA ARG A 257 24.58 -36.36 -14.92
C ARG A 257 24.30 -37.48 -13.93
N SER A 258 24.24 -37.17 -12.63
CA SER A 258 24.00 -38.16 -11.59
C SER A 258 22.58 -38.77 -11.63
N TRP A 259 21.60 -38.03 -12.14
CA TRP A 259 20.20 -38.45 -12.21
C TRP A 259 19.73 -38.89 -13.59
N GLY A 260 20.63 -38.86 -14.59
CA GLY A 260 20.35 -39.33 -15.96
C GLY A 260 19.45 -38.36 -16.75
N TRP A 261 19.54 -37.07 -16.48
CA TRP A 261 18.81 -36.04 -17.25
C TRP A 261 19.69 -35.45 -18.35
N ALA A 262 19.05 -35.05 -19.45
CA ALA A 262 19.72 -34.21 -20.44
C ALA A 262 19.48 -32.73 -20.12
N VAL A 263 20.53 -31.92 -20.20
CA VAL A 263 20.52 -30.48 -19.91
C VAL A 263 20.99 -29.72 -21.11
N LEU A 264 20.18 -28.78 -21.58
CA LEU A 264 20.58 -27.78 -22.56
C LEU A 264 20.61 -26.41 -21.90
N THR A 265 21.78 -25.77 -21.89
CA THR A 265 21.97 -24.41 -21.39
C THR A 265 22.15 -23.44 -22.55
N ALA A 266 21.39 -22.34 -22.54
CA ALA A 266 21.47 -21.27 -23.52
C ALA A 266 21.50 -19.91 -22.85
N ASP A 267 21.93 -18.88 -23.59
CA ASP A 267 21.70 -17.51 -23.15
C ASP A 267 20.26 -17.09 -23.48
N PRO A 268 19.65 -16.27 -22.61
CA PRO A 268 18.31 -15.75 -22.88
C PRO A 268 18.27 -14.94 -24.18
N ALA A 269 17.26 -15.18 -25.02
CA ALA A 269 17.02 -14.42 -26.24
C ALA A 269 16.39 -13.03 -25.91
N GLU A 270 16.38 -12.12 -26.88
CA GLU A 270 15.85 -10.75 -26.67
C GLU A 270 14.35 -10.69 -26.35
N GLY A 271 13.57 -11.68 -26.77
CA GLY A 271 12.13 -11.79 -26.50
C GLY A 271 11.77 -12.62 -25.25
N ASP A 272 12.75 -13.19 -24.56
CA ASP A 272 12.48 -14.02 -23.39
C ASP A 272 12.12 -13.17 -22.16
N SER A 273 11.08 -13.58 -21.42
CA SER A 273 10.74 -13.04 -20.11
C SER A 273 11.66 -13.62 -19.05
N VAL A 274 12.77 -12.94 -18.77
CA VAL A 274 13.81 -13.43 -17.84
C VAL A 274 13.57 -12.87 -16.45
N PRO A 275 13.51 -13.72 -15.38
CA PRO A 275 13.39 -13.25 -14.01
C PRO A 275 14.64 -12.51 -13.56
N THR A 276 14.46 -11.48 -12.75
CA THR A 276 15.57 -10.69 -12.21
C THR A 276 15.92 -11.16 -10.81
N LEU A 277 17.22 -11.45 -10.61
CA LEU A 277 17.79 -11.69 -9.30
C LEU A 277 18.79 -10.58 -8.97
N VAL A 278 18.39 -9.64 -8.12
CA VAL A 278 19.28 -8.58 -7.64
C VAL A 278 20.09 -9.11 -6.47
N ARG A 279 21.42 -9.05 -6.57
CA ARG A 279 22.34 -9.45 -5.51
C ARG A 279 23.15 -8.25 -5.05
N ASN A 280 22.66 -7.59 -4.03
CA ASN A 280 23.34 -6.46 -3.42
C ASN A 280 24.29 -6.91 -2.29
N PRO A 281 25.45 -6.26 -2.11
CA PRO A 281 26.26 -6.45 -0.92
C PRO A 281 25.45 -6.06 0.33
N LYS A 282 25.79 -6.63 1.49
CA LYS A 282 25.01 -6.47 2.73
C LYS A 282 24.73 -5.01 3.11
N TRP A 283 25.66 -4.12 2.89
CA TRP A 283 25.48 -2.69 3.16
C TRP A 283 24.50 -1.99 2.23
N LEU A 284 24.36 -2.48 1.00
CA LEU A 284 23.41 -1.93 0.02
C LEU A 284 22.03 -2.61 0.12
N SER A 285 21.98 -3.84 0.60
CA SER A 285 20.71 -4.58 0.80
C SER A 285 19.78 -3.91 1.84
N ILE A 286 20.28 -2.91 2.57
CA ILE A 286 19.51 -2.07 3.50
C ILE A 286 18.31 -1.42 2.81
N ILE A 287 18.36 -1.13 1.50
CA ILE A 287 17.27 -0.50 0.75
C ILE A 287 16.16 -1.49 0.32
N ASN A 288 16.42 -2.80 0.34
CA ASN A 288 15.48 -3.81 -0.12
C ASN A 288 14.08 -3.75 0.51
N PRO A 289 13.92 -3.39 1.81
CA PRO A 289 12.59 -3.20 2.39
C PRO A 289 11.74 -2.17 1.65
N VAL A 290 12.36 -1.07 1.16
CA VAL A 290 11.62 -0.06 0.38
C VAL A 290 11.16 -0.65 -0.94
N PHE A 291 12.04 -1.34 -1.68
CA PHE A 291 11.67 -1.98 -2.96
C PHE A 291 10.57 -3.04 -2.79
N ARG A 292 10.55 -3.76 -1.65
CA ARG A 292 9.45 -4.69 -1.33
C ARG A 292 8.12 -3.98 -1.08
N ILE A 293 8.14 -2.81 -0.41
CA ILE A 293 6.92 -2.04 -0.12
C ILE A 293 6.33 -1.42 -1.39
N ILE A 294 7.19 -0.94 -2.29
CA ILE A 294 6.76 -0.31 -3.56
C ILE A 294 6.57 -1.34 -4.68
N GLU A 295 6.87 -2.62 -4.42
CA GLU A 295 6.72 -3.75 -5.36
C GLU A 295 7.38 -3.55 -6.73
N VAL A 296 8.48 -2.80 -6.79
CA VAL A 296 9.21 -2.57 -8.04
C VAL A 296 10.37 -3.55 -8.21
N VAL A 297 10.52 -4.08 -9.41
CA VAL A 297 11.60 -4.97 -9.78
C VAL A 297 12.19 -4.49 -11.11
N PRO A 298 13.50 -4.20 -11.16
CA PRO A 298 14.13 -3.80 -12.42
C PRO A 298 14.05 -4.94 -13.43
N GLY A 299 13.91 -4.62 -14.71
CA GLY A 299 13.99 -5.58 -15.80
C GLY A 299 15.37 -6.25 -15.85
N TYR A 300 15.44 -7.45 -16.42
CA TYR A 300 16.69 -8.23 -16.46
C TYR A 300 17.88 -7.50 -17.09
N LYS A 301 17.62 -6.64 -18.08
CA LYS A 301 18.65 -5.81 -18.77
C LYS A 301 18.75 -4.39 -18.16
N GLU A 302 17.88 -4.04 -17.20
CA GLU A 302 17.88 -2.72 -16.59
C GLU A 302 18.97 -2.61 -15.52
N LEU A 303 19.36 -1.38 -15.23
CA LEU A 303 20.40 -1.09 -14.24
C LEU A 303 19.89 -1.25 -12.81
N ASP A 304 20.76 -1.72 -11.94
CA ASP A 304 20.50 -1.70 -10.49
C ASP A 304 20.81 -0.32 -9.92
N ILE A 305 19.78 0.43 -9.58
CA ILE A 305 19.86 1.77 -9.00
C ILE A 305 20.00 1.80 -7.48
N SER A 306 20.08 0.65 -6.83
CA SER A 306 20.03 0.53 -5.36
C SER A 306 20.96 1.48 -4.64
N LEU A 307 22.18 1.71 -5.18
CA LEU A 307 23.16 2.62 -4.59
C LEU A 307 22.66 4.07 -4.58
N TRP A 308 22.29 4.58 -5.74
CA TRP A 308 21.83 5.96 -5.89
C TRP A 308 20.51 6.18 -5.17
N PHE A 309 19.64 5.17 -5.25
CA PHE A 309 18.38 5.19 -4.51
C PHE A 309 18.61 5.32 -3.00
N LEU A 310 19.52 4.53 -2.40
CA LEU A 310 19.82 4.59 -0.98
C LEU A 310 20.36 5.96 -0.58
N ILE A 311 21.31 6.51 -1.33
CA ILE A 311 21.94 7.81 -1.06
C ILE A 311 20.89 8.93 -1.11
N PHE A 312 20.17 9.05 -2.22
CA PHE A 312 19.24 10.15 -2.41
C PHE A 312 17.96 9.99 -1.59
N PHE A 313 17.48 8.78 -1.38
CA PHE A 313 16.35 8.51 -0.50
C PHE A 313 16.65 8.92 0.94
N SER A 314 17.86 8.62 1.43
CA SER A 314 18.30 9.03 2.78
C SER A 314 18.46 10.55 2.89
N LEU A 315 19.01 11.19 1.86
CA LEU A 315 19.14 12.64 1.81
C LEU A 315 17.77 13.34 1.76
N PHE A 316 16.86 12.84 0.91
CA PHE A 316 15.50 13.38 0.82
C PHE A 316 14.73 13.17 2.12
N PHE A 317 14.94 12.05 2.81
CA PHE A 317 14.38 11.83 4.13
C PHE A 317 14.80 12.92 5.11
N GLY A 318 16.10 13.21 5.16
CA GLY A 318 16.63 14.27 6.02
C GLY A 318 16.00 15.63 5.73
N ILE A 319 15.88 15.99 4.44
CA ILE A 319 15.32 17.27 4.00
C ILE A 319 13.82 17.37 4.28
N LEU A 320 13.05 16.30 3.99
CA LEU A 320 11.59 16.27 4.12
C LEU A 320 11.12 16.30 5.57
N ILE A 321 11.83 15.62 6.47
CA ILE A 321 11.58 15.74 7.92
C ILE A 321 12.11 17.08 8.43
N GLY A 322 13.31 17.46 8.00
CA GLY A 322 13.89 18.77 8.23
C GLY A 322 14.22 19.13 9.68
N ASP A 323 14.08 18.18 10.64
CA ASP A 323 14.06 18.49 12.08
C ASP A 323 14.81 17.44 12.90
N ALA A 324 15.77 17.90 13.73
CA ALA A 324 16.58 17.02 14.57
C ALA A 324 15.79 16.39 15.72
N GLY A 325 14.79 17.09 16.26
CA GLY A 325 13.95 16.58 17.32
C GLY A 325 13.14 15.37 16.86
N TYR A 326 12.47 15.49 15.72
CA TYR A 326 11.74 14.33 15.12
C TYR A 326 12.70 13.22 14.69
N GLY A 327 13.89 13.56 14.17
CA GLY A 327 14.93 12.57 13.88
C GLY A 327 15.32 11.75 15.10
N ALA A 328 15.50 12.39 16.25
CA ALA A 328 15.81 11.73 17.52
C ALA A 328 14.63 10.85 18.00
N VAL A 329 13.39 11.30 17.84
CA VAL A 329 12.20 10.50 18.15
C VAL A 329 12.14 9.25 17.29
N TYR A 330 12.36 9.34 15.98
CA TYR A 330 12.40 8.17 15.09
C TYR A 330 13.52 7.20 15.47
N LEU A 331 14.69 7.71 15.87
CA LEU A 331 15.80 6.88 16.33
C LEU A 331 15.43 6.09 17.59
N ILE A 332 14.82 6.77 18.59
CA ILE A 332 14.36 6.13 19.82
C ILE A 332 13.25 5.10 19.52
N LEU A 333 12.27 5.46 18.70
CA LEU A 333 11.19 4.54 18.31
C LEU A 333 11.74 3.32 17.59
N THR A 334 12.73 3.49 16.70
CA THR A 334 13.39 2.38 16.00
C THR A 334 14.11 1.45 16.99
N PHE A 335 14.83 2.02 17.95
CA PHE A 335 15.52 1.25 18.99
C PHE A 335 14.55 0.44 19.86
N LEU A 336 13.45 1.07 20.29
CA LEU A 336 12.41 0.39 21.08
C LEU A 336 11.71 -0.71 20.25
N ALA A 337 11.44 -0.44 18.96
CA ALA A 337 10.83 -1.40 18.05
C ALA A 337 11.75 -2.59 17.80
N GLU A 338 13.04 -2.37 17.58
CA GLU A 338 14.02 -3.44 17.42
C GLU A 338 14.12 -4.30 18.67
N LYS A 339 14.20 -3.68 19.86
CA LYS A 339 14.27 -4.42 21.14
C LYS A 339 13.01 -5.26 21.40
N LYS A 340 11.81 -4.74 21.04
CA LYS A 340 10.53 -5.41 21.31
C LYS A 340 10.16 -6.44 20.24
N TRP A 341 10.41 -6.15 18.98
CA TRP A 341 9.97 -6.97 17.84
C TRP A 341 11.08 -7.51 16.96
N GLY A 342 12.33 -7.11 17.17
CA GLY A 342 13.48 -7.52 16.35
C GLY A 342 13.67 -9.02 16.23
N PHE A 343 13.22 -9.81 17.23
CA PHE A 343 13.27 -11.28 17.17
C PHE A 343 12.27 -11.89 16.16
N ARG A 344 11.25 -11.14 15.74
CA ARG A 344 10.25 -11.59 14.76
C ARG A 344 10.69 -11.41 13.31
N PHE A 345 11.70 -10.59 13.09
CA PHE A 345 12.21 -10.29 11.76
C PHE A 345 13.49 -11.08 11.51
N SER A 346 13.45 -11.97 10.51
CA SER A 346 14.63 -12.68 10.04
C SER A 346 15.64 -11.71 9.39
N ASP A 347 15.16 -10.65 8.74
CA ASP A 347 15.95 -9.62 8.06
C ASP A 347 15.93 -8.32 8.85
N LYS A 348 17.05 -7.97 9.47
CA LYS A 348 17.20 -6.73 10.26
C LYS A 348 17.46 -5.49 9.41
N SER A 349 17.52 -5.60 8.10
CA SER A 349 17.78 -4.48 7.19
C SER A 349 16.79 -3.32 7.37
N VAL A 350 15.53 -3.60 7.75
CA VAL A 350 14.52 -2.59 8.06
C VAL A 350 14.97 -1.67 9.19
N PHE A 351 15.50 -2.22 10.29
CA PHE A 351 15.94 -1.40 11.43
C PHE A 351 17.18 -0.59 11.08
N VAL A 352 18.14 -1.19 10.35
CA VAL A 352 19.35 -0.47 9.90
C VAL A 352 18.98 0.69 8.97
N LEU A 353 18.02 0.49 8.06
CA LEU A 353 17.50 1.57 7.23
C LEU A 353 16.88 2.69 8.06
N LEU A 354 16.03 2.37 9.02
CA LEU A 354 15.40 3.37 9.89
C LEU A 354 16.41 4.12 10.73
N TYR A 355 17.48 3.48 11.21
CA TYR A 355 18.59 4.17 11.90
C TYR A 355 19.31 5.13 10.97
N LEU A 356 19.62 4.71 9.73
CA LEU A 356 20.25 5.56 8.73
C LEU A 356 19.39 6.80 8.43
N LEU A 357 18.11 6.60 8.18
CA LEU A 357 17.16 7.67 7.87
C LEU A 357 17.01 8.65 9.04
N SER A 358 16.88 8.13 10.27
CA SER A 358 16.82 8.94 11.48
C SER A 358 18.10 9.77 11.67
N GLY A 359 19.26 9.15 11.42
CA GLY A 359 20.56 9.83 11.44
C GLY A 359 20.64 10.97 10.43
N CYS A 360 20.19 10.76 9.19
CA CYS A 360 20.14 11.81 8.17
C CYS A 360 19.22 12.98 8.57
N SER A 361 18.07 12.69 9.19
CA SER A 361 17.17 13.72 9.71
C SER A 361 17.80 14.53 10.84
N ILE A 362 18.50 13.86 11.78
CA ILE A 362 19.22 14.54 12.85
C ILE A 362 20.32 15.45 12.29
N ILE A 363 21.12 14.93 11.36
CA ILE A 363 22.20 15.71 10.72
C ILE A 363 21.62 16.96 10.04
N TRP A 364 20.56 16.78 9.24
CA TRP A 364 19.93 17.90 8.54
C TRP A 364 19.35 18.93 9.51
N GLY A 365 18.61 18.49 10.53
CA GLY A 365 18.03 19.38 11.54
C GLY A 365 19.09 20.13 12.36
N VAL A 366 20.24 19.51 12.63
CA VAL A 366 21.38 20.21 13.28
C VAL A 366 22.00 21.23 12.34
N LEU A 367 22.16 20.93 11.05
CA LEU A 367 22.69 21.87 10.04
C LEU A 367 21.81 23.12 9.92
N THR A 368 20.49 22.97 9.99
CA THR A 368 19.52 24.06 9.90
C THR A 368 19.12 24.64 11.26
N ALA A 369 19.54 24.02 12.37
CA ALA A 369 19.14 24.34 13.76
C ALA A 369 17.61 24.32 13.93
N THR A 370 16.95 23.26 13.47
CA THR A 370 15.51 23.01 13.63
C THR A 370 15.26 21.88 14.61
N PHE A 371 14.45 22.16 15.65
CA PHE A 371 14.11 21.23 16.72
C PHE A 371 12.62 21.35 17.07
N PHE A 372 11.80 20.40 16.73
CA PHE A 372 10.35 20.35 16.94
C PHE A 372 9.59 21.58 16.39
N GLY A 373 10.10 22.18 15.30
CA GLY A 373 9.51 23.38 14.71
C GLY A 373 9.57 24.61 15.61
N GLN A 374 10.47 24.67 16.59
CA GLN A 374 10.55 25.77 17.55
C GLN A 374 11.36 26.95 17.00
N GLU A 375 10.81 28.17 17.07
CA GLU A 375 11.48 29.41 16.73
C GLU A 375 12.31 30.02 17.92
N TRP A 376 11.97 29.61 19.16
CA TRP A 376 12.55 30.16 20.39
C TRP A 376 13.76 29.36 20.92
N LEU A 377 14.61 28.90 20.03
CA LEU A 377 15.85 28.25 20.44
C LEU A 377 16.79 29.23 21.18
N PRO A 378 17.52 28.75 22.20
CA PRO A 378 18.51 29.60 22.89
C PRO A 378 19.51 30.21 21.90
N ALA A 379 19.92 31.46 22.13
CA ALA A 379 20.79 32.21 21.22
C ALA A 379 22.16 31.56 20.93
N TRP A 380 22.56 30.56 21.72
CA TRP A 380 23.79 29.79 21.49
C TRP A 380 23.61 28.67 20.43
N VAL A 381 22.36 28.25 20.11
CA VAL A 381 22.07 27.30 19.05
C VAL A 381 22.02 28.05 17.73
N LYS A 382 23.13 28.09 17.02
CA LYS A 382 23.24 28.74 15.70
C LYS A 382 23.22 27.66 14.61
N PRO A 383 22.52 27.91 13.49
CA PRO A 383 22.59 27.00 12.34
C PRO A 383 24.01 26.95 11.79
N LEU A 384 24.49 25.76 11.46
CA LEU A 384 25.79 25.59 10.79
C LEU A 384 25.75 26.12 9.36
N LEU A 385 24.55 26.03 8.71
CA LEU A 385 24.30 26.56 7.37
C LEU A 385 23.14 27.58 7.39
N PRO A 386 23.40 28.84 7.82
CA PRO A 386 22.36 29.88 7.93
C PRO A 386 21.66 30.18 6.61
N SER A 387 22.36 29.98 5.48
CA SER A 387 21.84 30.20 4.13
C SER A 387 20.65 29.31 3.80
N LEU A 388 20.60 28.09 4.34
CA LEU A 388 19.51 27.13 4.09
C LEU A 388 18.21 27.42 4.87
N ARG A 389 18.25 28.35 5.83
CA ARG A 389 17.06 28.87 6.52
C ARG A 389 16.26 29.85 5.67
N ASN A 390 16.87 30.43 4.66
CA ASN A 390 16.16 31.30 3.73
C ASN A 390 15.44 30.47 2.67
N ASP A 391 14.15 30.68 2.54
CA ASP A 391 13.29 29.94 1.62
C ASP A 391 13.80 29.93 0.19
N LYS A 392 14.26 31.09 -0.33
CA LYS A 392 14.82 31.20 -1.68
C LYS A 392 16.06 30.35 -1.87
N ASN A 393 16.94 30.36 -0.88
CA ASN A 393 18.17 29.57 -0.92
C ASN A 393 17.88 28.08 -0.82
N MET A 394 16.89 27.69 0.01
CA MET A 394 16.46 26.30 0.14
C MET A 394 15.81 25.80 -1.15
N GLN A 395 14.96 26.59 -1.79
CA GLN A 395 14.39 26.27 -3.11
C GLN A 395 15.49 26.12 -4.16
N SER A 396 16.44 27.06 -4.21
CA SER A 396 17.61 26.98 -5.10
C SER A 396 18.43 25.71 -4.86
N PHE A 397 18.62 25.33 -3.59
CA PHE A 397 19.29 24.09 -3.21
C PHE A 397 18.52 22.85 -3.69
N CYS A 398 17.20 22.84 -3.59
CA CYS A 398 16.37 21.74 -4.12
C CYS A 398 16.50 21.60 -5.63
N PHE A 399 16.49 22.70 -6.39
CA PHE A 399 16.73 22.66 -7.85
C PHE A 399 18.15 22.19 -8.19
N PHE A 400 19.15 22.65 -7.45
CA PHE A 400 20.53 22.17 -7.57
C PHE A 400 20.62 20.67 -7.36
N LEU A 401 19.96 20.17 -6.31
CA LEU A 401 19.94 18.75 -6.00
C LEU A 401 19.25 17.94 -7.10
N GLY A 402 18.18 18.49 -7.70
CA GLY A 402 17.52 17.89 -8.86
C GLY A 402 18.45 17.80 -10.07
N ALA A 403 19.07 18.92 -10.44
CA ALA A 403 20.02 18.94 -11.56
C ALA A 403 21.20 17.98 -11.33
N LEU A 404 21.73 17.91 -10.10
CA LEU A 404 22.81 16.99 -9.74
C LEU A 404 22.36 15.52 -9.84
N HIS A 405 21.21 15.18 -9.25
CA HIS A 405 20.69 13.80 -9.25
C HIS A 405 20.45 13.30 -10.67
N LEU A 406 19.78 14.11 -11.50
CA LEU A 406 19.51 13.75 -12.90
C LEU A 406 20.80 13.74 -13.75
N SER A 407 21.78 14.59 -13.44
CA SER A 407 23.10 14.55 -14.11
C SER A 407 23.86 13.24 -13.82
N ILE A 408 23.71 12.68 -12.62
CA ILE A 408 24.27 11.36 -12.28
C ILE A 408 23.64 10.27 -13.16
N ALA A 409 22.32 10.32 -13.41
CA ALA A 409 21.65 9.38 -14.30
C ALA A 409 22.23 9.44 -15.71
N HIS A 410 22.35 10.62 -16.30
CA HIS A 410 22.94 10.80 -17.63
C HIS A 410 24.42 10.42 -17.67
N THR A 411 25.19 10.72 -16.62
CA THR A 411 26.59 10.31 -16.52
C THR A 411 26.71 8.80 -16.56
N TRP A 412 25.89 8.10 -15.78
CA TRP A 412 25.89 6.64 -15.76
C TRP A 412 25.50 6.05 -17.12
N LYS A 413 24.42 6.58 -17.72
CA LYS A 413 23.99 6.18 -19.08
C LYS A 413 25.07 6.46 -20.12
N GLY A 414 25.77 7.58 -20.00
CA GLY A 414 26.91 7.94 -20.85
C GLY A 414 28.07 6.94 -20.75
N ILE A 415 28.47 6.56 -19.53
CA ILE A 415 29.51 5.56 -19.28
C ILE A 415 29.16 4.22 -19.95
N LEU A 416 27.90 3.79 -19.89
CA LEU A 416 27.45 2.54 -20.50
C LEU A 416 27.42 2.58 -22.03
N LYS A 417 27.20 3.76 -22.62
CA LYS A 417 27.21 3.96 -24.07
C LYS A 417 28.62 4.09 -24.63
N PHE A 418 29.62 4.38 -23.80
CA PHE A 418 31.01 4.47 -24.25
C PHE A 418 31.50 3.08 -24.77
N PRO A 419 32.25 2.98 -25.91
CA PRO A 419 32.83 4.07 -26.70
C PRO A 419 31.95 4.60 -27.87
N ALA A 420 30.68 4.30 -27.95
CA ALA A 420 29.81 4.78 -29.01
C ALA A 420 29.65 6.31 -28.94
N LEU A 421 29.65 6.99 -30.08
CA LEU A 421 29.54 8.47 -30.16
C LEU A 421 28.25 9.01 -29.50
N SER A 422 27.23 8.16 -29.28
CA SER A 422 26.00 8.52 -28.59
C SER A 422 26.19 8.90 -27.09
N PHE A 423 27.37 8.59 -26.50
CA PHE A 423 27.66 9.07 -25.14
C PHE A 423 27.78 10.61 -25.05
N LEU A 424 28.19 11.26 -26.15
CA LEU A 424 28.28 12.73 -26.23
C LEU A 424 26.91 13.40 -26.11
N ALA A 425 25.85 12.75 -26.55
CA ALA A 425 24.50 13.25 -26.37
C ALA A 425 24.10 13.27 -24.89
N GLU A 426 24.56 12.33 -24.06
CA GLU A 426 24.31 12.33 -22.61
C GLU A 426 25.02 13.51 -21.92
N ILE A 427 26.21 13.90 -22.39
CA ILE A 427 26.88 15.14 -21.94
C ILE A 427 26.02 16.36 -22.33
N GLY A 428 25.47 16.35 -23.54
CA GLY A 428 24.56 17.41 -24.00
C GLY A 428 23.33 17.52 -23.08
N TRP A 429 22.73 16.40 -22.67
CA TRP A 429 21.60 16.39 -21.72
C TRP A 429 21.98 16.93 -20.34
N ILE A 430 23.18 16.65 -19.83
CA ILE A 430 23.67 17.23 -18.59
C ILE A 430 23.74 18.77 -18.70
N LEU A 431 24.25 19.29 -19.81
CA LEU A 431 24.31 20.75 -20.03
C LEU A 431 22.90 21.38 -20.06
N ILE A 432 21.92 20.70 -20.69
CA ILE A 432 20.52 21.15 -20.72
C ILE A 432 19.88 21.09 -19.32
N LEU A 433 20.18 20.08 -18.49
CA LEU A 433 19.70 20.00 -17.11
C LEU A 433 20.23 21.18 -16.25
N TRP A 434 21.50 21.53 -16.40
CA TRP A 434 22.03 22.70 -15.72
C TRP A 434 21.45 24.01 -16.25
N MET A 435 21.15 24.08 -17.54
CA MET A 435 20.38 25.20 -18.09
C MET A 435 18.97 25.26 -17.49
N ALA A 436 18.29 24.12 -17.38
CA ALA A 436 16.97 24.01 -16.73
C ALA A 436 16.99 24.49 -15.28
N PHE A 437 18.07 24.19 -14.53
CA PHE A 437 18.30 24.73 -13.18
C PHE A 437 18.33 26.25 -13.16
N PHE A 438 19.06 26.91 -14.05
CA PHE A 438 19.11 28.38 -14.11
C PHE A 438 17.79 29.01 -14.54
N ILE A 439 17.06 28.34 -15.47
CA ILE A 439 15.72 28.77 -15.87
C ILE A 439 14.73 28.64 -14.69
N ALA A 440 14.80 27.54 -13.94
CA ALA A 440 13.97 27.37 -12.74
C ALA A 440 14.24 28.45 -11.69
N LYS A 441 15.50 28.81 -11.47
CA LYS A 441 15.86 29.95 -10.60
C LYS A 441 15.30 31.29 -11.10
N LEU A 442 15.37 31.55 -12.39
CA LEU A 442 14.78 32.76 -12.98
C LEU A 442 13.27 32.81 -12.75
N LEU A 443 12.56 31.73 -13.12
CA LEU A 443 11.09 31.71 -13.14
C LEU A 443 10.47 31.65 -11.74
N VAL A 444 11.11 30.91 -10.81
CA VAL A 444 10.55 30.67 -9.47
C VAL A 444 11.11 31.66 -8.44
N LEU A 445 12.40 31.96 -8.49
CA LEU A 445 13.08 32.80 -7.47
C LEU A 445 13.22 34.27 -7.90
N GLY A 446 13.01 34.54 -9.20
CA GLY A 446 13.21 35.87 -9.77
C GLY A 446 14.68 36.29 -9.90
N ASP A 447 15.61 35.31 -9.89
CA ASP A 447 17.03 35.58 -10.05
C ASP A 447 17.36 36.02 -11.48
N ALA A 448 18.29 36.95 -11.64
CA ALA A 448 18.71 37.40 -12.96
C ALA A 448 19.45 36.29 -13.71
N LEU A 449 19.15 36.10 -14.99
CA LEU A 449 19.91 35.22 -15.86
C LEU A 449 21.29 35.83 -16.14
N MET A 450 22.35 35.15 -15.74
CA MET A 450 23.71 35.52 -16.11
C MET A 450 24.04 35.11 -17.54
N GLY A 451 24.75 35.94 -18.33
CA GLY A 451 25.00 35.66 -19.75
C GLY A 451 25.75 34.36 -20.07
N PHE A 452 26.32 33.67 -19.07
CA PHE A 452 27.09 32.45 -19.30
C PHE A 452 26.23 31.21 -19.62
N TYR A 453 24.92 31.19 -19.37
CA TYR A 453 24.07 30.02 -19.68
C TYR A 453 23.94 29.74 -21.18
N LEU A 454 24.18 30.72 -22.04
CA LEU A 454 24.30 30.48 -23.48
C LEU A 454 25.47 29.54 -23.80
N TYR A 455 26.55 29.60 -23.00
CA TYR A 455 27.67 28.67 -23.12
C TYR A 455 27.33 27.23 -22.71
N LEU A 456 26.22 27.02 -21.99
CA LEU A 456 25.69 25.69 -21.68
C LEU A 456 24.69 25.25 -22.75
N LEU A 457 23.83 26.15 -23.19
CA LEU A 457 22.75 25.86 -24.14
C LEU A 457 23.30 25.46 -25.52
N ILE A 458 24.19 26.29 -26.10
CA ILE A 458 24.68 26.09 -27.47
C ILE A 458 25.40 24.74 -27.61
N PRO A 459 26.41 24.39 -26.76
CA PRO A 459 27.05 23.09 -26.85
C PRO A 459 26.10 21.95 -26.52
N GLY A 460 25.17 22.13 -25.53
CA GLY A 460 24.18 21.12 -25.16
C GLY A 460 23.29 20.74 -26.35
N VAL A 461 22.70 21.74 -27.00
CA VAL A 461 21.87 21.54 -28.21
C VAL A 461 22.68 20.91 -29.34
N PHE A 462 23.89 21.40 -29.58
CA PHE A 462 24.79 20.84 -30.59
C PHE A 462 25.05 19.34 -30.38
N LEU A 463 25.46 18.97 -29.17
CA LEU A 463 25.77 17.58 -28.83
C LEU A 463 24.53 16.67 -28.96
N ILE A 464 23.36 17.12 -28.54
CA ILE A 464 22.13 16.34 -28.64
C ILE A 464 21.73 16.18 -30.12
N VAL A 465 21.70 17.26 -30.88
CA VAL A 465 21.22 17.24 -32.27
C VAL A 465 22.10 16.32 -33.13
N PHE A 466 23.42 16.36 -32.97
CA PHE A 466 24.32 15.59 -33.80
C PHE A 466 24.61 14.16 -33.32
N PHE A 467 24.57 13.92 -32.00
CA PHE A 467 25.01 12.65 -31.41
C PHE A 467 23.91 11.83 -30.73
N SER A 468 22.66 12.30 -30.66
CA SER A 468 21.58 11.53 -30.09
C SER A 468 21.30 10.24 -30.85
N ASN A 469 21.34 10.31 -32.18
CA ASN A 469 21.15 9.15 -33.04
C ASN A 469 22.10 9.25 -34.25
N PRO A 470 23.38 8.90 -34.09
CA PRO A 470 24.38 9.04 -35.13
C PRO A 470 24.08 8.09 -36.30
N GLN A 471 23.68 8.66 -37.45
CA GLN A 471 23.36 7.95 -38.69
C GLN A 471 24.27 8.44 -39.81
N LYS A 472 24.48 7.60 -40.84
CA LYS A 472 25.25 7.98 -42.04
C LYS A 472 24.62 9.18 -42.75
N ASN A 473 23.33 9.36 -42.68
CA ASN A 473 22.63 10.51 -43.27
C ASN A 473 22.49 11.63 -42.23
N ILE A 474 23.28 12.69 -42.39
CA ILE A 474 23.35 13.83 -41.48
C ILE A 474 21.98 14.52 -41.32
N PHE A 475 21.20 14.66 -42.39
CA PHE A 475 19.87 15.29 -42.31
C PHE A 475 18.88 14.49 -41.45
N LYS A 476 18.93 13.15 -41.53
CA LYS A 476 18.12 12.28 -40.68
C LYS A 476 18.60 12.32 -39.22
N ALA A 477 19.91 12.40 -39.00
CA ALA A 477 20.47 12.54 -37.64
C ALA A 477 20.03 13.87 -37.00
N ILE A 478 20.13 14.98 -37.72
CA ILE A 478 19.66 16.31 -37.27
C ILE A 478 18.17 16.30 -37.00
N GLY A 479 17.34 15.75 -37.90
CA GLY A 479 15.89 15.68 -37.71
C GLY A 479 15.47 14.87 -36.48
N SER A 480 16.11 13.70 -36.26
CA SER A 480 15.85 12.86 -35.08
C SER A 480 16.35 13.52 -33.78
N GLY A 481 17.51 14.18 -33.83
CA GLY A 481 18.08 14.91 -32.68
C GLY A 481 17.24 16.11 -32.26
N LEU A 482 16.76 16.89 -33.25
CA LEU A 482 15.86 18.04 -32.98
C LEU A 482 14.51 17.58 -32.41
N GLY A 483 13.97 16.48 -32.94
CA GLY A 483 12.77 15.85 -32.38
C GLY A 483 12.98 15.41 -30.93
N ALA A 484 14.09 14.73 -30.65
CA ALA A 484 14.45 14.31 -29.28
C ALA A 484 14.60 15.52 -28.35
N LEU A 485 15.22 16.60 -28.81
CA LEU A 485 15.39 17.82 -28.03
C LEU A 485 14.02 18.45 -27.68
N LEU A 486 13.11 18.62 -28.64
CA LEU A 486 11.82 19.24 -28.44
C LEU A 486 10.94 18.47 -27.42
N PHE A 487 10.91 17.13 -27.55
CA PHE A 487 10.09 16.31 -26.65
C PHE A 487 10.69 16.16 -25.26
N ASN A 488 12.00 16.02 -25.12
CA ASN A 488 12.65 15.72 -23.84
C ASN A 488 13.08 16.98 -23.08
N ALA A 489 13.34 18.11 -23.71
CA ALA A 489 13.75 19.34 -23.01
C ALA A 489 12.70 19.83 -22.02
N MET A 490 11.41 19.77 -22.40
CA MET A 490 10.31 20.15 -21.51
C MET A 490 10.21 19.16 -20.32
N ASN A 491 10.36 17.87 -20.57
CA ASN A 491 10.34 16.87 -19.50
C ASN A 491 11.51 17.11 -18.53
N ASN A 492 12.73 17.30 -19.05
CA ASN A 492 13.91 17.58 -18.22
C ASN A 492 13.74 18.83 -17.35
N PHE A 493 13.15 19.90 -17.91
CA PHE A 493 12.83 21.10 -17.13
C PHE A 493 11.81 20.81 -16.03
N THR A 494 10.72 20.13 -16.37
CA THR A 494 9.68 19.74 -15.41
C THR A 494 10.24 18.86 -14.30
N ASP A 495 11.14 17.91 -14.64
CA ASP A 495 11.76 17.02 -13.69
C ASP A 495 12.68 17.78 -12.72
N VAL A 496 13.49 18.74 -13.18
CA VAL A 496 14.29 19.61 -12.29
C VAL A 496 13.39 20.44 -11.38
N VAL A 497 12.33 21.04 -11.92
CA VAL A 497 11.39 21.84 -11.11
C VAL A 497 10.64 20.98 -10.10
N SER A 498 10.38 19.71 -10.39
CA SER A 498 9.70 18.78 -9.47
C SER A 498 10.40 18.63 -8.12
N TYR A 499 11.70 18.92 -8.04
CA TYR A 499 12.45 18.86 -6.77
C TYR A 499 12.07 19.97 -5.78
N ILE A 500 11.35 21.02 -6.20
CA ILE A 500 10.76 22.01 -5.27
C ILE A 500 9.84 21.33 -4.24
N ARG A 501 9.35 20.16 -4.54
CA ARG A 501 8.51 19.34 -3.64
C ARG A 501 9.24 19.02 -2.32
N LEU A 502 10.57 18.84 -2.36
CA LEU A 502 11.35 18.62 -1.15
C LEU A 502 11.25 19.83 -0.20
N PHE A 503 11.34 21.04 -0.76
CA PHE A 503 11.13 22.26 0.00
C PHE A 503 9.69 22.40 0.49
N ALA A 504 8.72 22.26 -0.41
CA ALA A 504 7.31 22.50 -0.07
C ALA A 504 6.79 21.56 1.03
N VAL A 505 7.14 20.27 0.96
CA VAL A 505 6.73 19.28 1.96
C VAL A 505 7.50 19.46 3.26
N GLY A 506 8.82 19.73 3.21
CA GLY A 506 9.62 20.03 4.39
C GLY A 506 9.11 21.29 5.13
N LEU A 507 8.79 22.35 4.38
CA LEU A 507 8.18 23.55 4.95
C LEU A 507 6.80 23.26 5.57
N ALA A 508 5.97 22.42 4.93
CA ALA A 508 4.67 22.06 5.47
C ALA A 508 4.76 21.34 6.82
N THR A 509 5.71 20.40 6.97
CA THR A 509 5.92 19.69 8.25
C THR A 509 6.38 20.65 9.36
N LEU A 510 7.28 21.59 9.05
CA LEU A 510 7.70 22.63 9.98
C LEU A 510 6.55 23.56 10.35
N ALA A 511 5.77 24.03 9.37
CA ALA A 511 4.64 24.93 9.60
C ALA A 511 3.54 24.30 10.47
N VAL A 512 3.28 23.01 10.32
CA VAL A 512 2.33 22.28 11.19
C VAL A 512 2.87 22.26 12.63
N ALA A 513 4.15 21.92 12.84
CA ALA A 513 4.74 21.91 14.17
C ALA A 513 4.70 23.30 14.83
N ASP A 514 5.08 24.34 14.09
CA ASP A 514 5.07 25.72 14.56
C ASP A 514 3.65 26.20 14.94
N ALA A 515 2.65 25.89 14.10
CA ALA A 515 1.25 26.24 14.37
C ALA A 515 0.73 25.61 15.68
N PHE A 516 1.01 24.33 15.91
CA PHE A 516 0.62 23.67 17.16
C PHE A 516 1.40 24.19 18.36
N ASN A 517 2.70 24.52 18.20
CA ASN A 517 3.50 25.15 19.24
C ASN A 517 2.93 26.53 19.63
N LYS A 518 2.58 27.36 18.66
CA LYS A 518 1.97 28.68 18.88
C LYS A 518 0.63 28.58 19.59
N MET A 519 -0.26 27.70 19.13
CA MET A 519 -1.53 27.44 19.81
C MET A 519 -1.35 26.98 21.27
N ALA A 520 -0.37 26.11 21.51
CA ALA A 520 -0.06 25.64 22.85
C ALA A 520 0.47 26.76 23.76
N MET A 521 1.31 27.67 23.23
CA MET A 521 1.80 28.84 23.97
C MET A 521 0.71 29.85 24.29
N GLU A 522 -0.26 30.07 23.38
CA GLU A 522 -1.40 30.96 23.61
C GLU A 522 -2.30 30.45 24.76
N VAL A 523 -2.56 29.16 24.83
CA VAL A 523 -3.32 28.54 25.91
C VAL A 523 -2.56 28.57 27.24
N GLY A 524 -1.25 28.31 27.19
CA GLY A 524 -0.31 28.37 28.31
C GLY A 524 -0.60 27.34 29.41
N PHE A 525 0.17 27.44 30.51
CA PHE A 525 0.10 26.55 31.69
C PHE A 525 -0.44 27.28 32.93
N GLY A 526 -1.25 28.33 32.79
CA GLY A 526 -1.72 29.18 33.90
C GLY A 526 -2.68 28.50 34.86
N SER A 527 -3.37 27.42 34.45
CA SER A 527 -4.25 26.62 35.30
C SER A 527 -4.12 25.13 34.99
N PHE A 528 -4.65 24.24 35.84
CA PHE A 528 -4.65 22.80 35.59
C PHE A 528 -5.36 22.45 34.26
N ILE A 529 -6.48 23.08 33.98
CA ILE A 529 -7.28 22.86 32.76
C ILE A 529 -6.51 23.37 31.52
N SER A 530 -5.94 24.59 31.58
CA SER A 530 -5.15 25.11 30.48
C SER A 530 -3.89 24.27 30.25
N GLY A 531 -3.21 23.82 31.29
CA GLY A 531 -2.06 22.92 31.17
C GLY A 531 -2.39 21.58 30.53
N LEU A 532 -3.54 20.99 30.88
CA LEU A 532 -4.04 19.76 30.24
C LEU A 532 -4.31 19.99 28.75
N LEU A 533 -5.00 21.09 28.41
CA LEU A 533 -5.32 21.44 27.03
C LEU A 533 -4.05 21.72 26.20
N THR A 534 -3.11 22.47 26.74
CA THR A 534 -1.79 22.71 26.11
C THR A 534 -1.05 21.41 25.84
N SER A 535 -1.00 20.50 26.81
CA SER A 535 -0.37 19.19 26.65
C SER A 535 -1.05 18.36 25.58
N LEU A 536 -2.38 18.41 25.49
CA LEU A 536 -3.14 17.71 24.46
C LEU A 536 -2.87 18.28 23.07
N ILE A 537 -2.82 19.60 22.91
CA ILE A 537 -2.50 20.28 21.66
C ILE A 537 -1.12 19.87 21.15
N LEU A 538 -0.09 19.94 22.02
CA LEU A 538 1.26 19.51 21.70
C LEU A 538 1.32 18.01 21.31
N LEU A 539 0.65 17.16 22.11
CA LEU A 539 0.62 15.72 21.82
C LEU A 539 0.02 15.43 20.46
N VAL A 540 -1.12 16.03 20.14
CA VAL A 540 -1.81 15.82 18.84
C VAL A 540 -0.98 16.35 17.70
N GLY A 541 -0.43 17.57 17.80
CA GLY A 541 0.35 18.20 16.75
C GLY A 541 1.64 17.44 16.42
N HIS A 542 2.41 17.09 17.43
CA HIS A 542 3.66 16.35 17.22
C HIS A 542 3.40 14.90 16.79
N PHE A 543 2.35 14.24 17.33
CA PHE A 543 1.95 12.91 16.90
C PHE A 543 1.55 12.88 15.43
N LEU A 544 0.78 13.88 14.99
CA LEU A 544 0.38 14.04 13.59
C LEU A 544 1.62 14.17 12.68
N ASN A 545 2.58 15.00 13.05
CA ASN A 545 3.84 15.18 12.31
C ASN A 545 4.69 13.90 12.25
N ILE A 546 4.76 13.14 13.35
CA ILE A 546 5.46 11.86 13.40
C ILE A 546 4.85 10.83 12.45
N ILE A 547 3.55 10.87 12.20
CA ILE A 547 2.89 9.98 11.23
C ILE A 547 3.01 10.49 9.80
N LEU A 548 2.76 11.79 9.59
CA LEU A 548 2.76 12.38 8.25
C LEU A 548 4.15 12.43 7.61
N GLY A 549 5.20 12.58 8.40
CA GLY A 549 6.58 12.64 7.91
C GLY A 549 6.97 11.41 7.08
N PRO A 550 6.98 10.18 7.62
CA PRO A 550 7.30 8.98 6.86
C PRO A 550 6.37 8.72 5.67
N LEU A 551 5.07 9.04 5.80
CA LEU A 551 4.12 8.93 4.71
C LEU A 551 4.49 9.87 3.55
N SER A 552 4.83 11.11 3.85
CA SER A 552 5.26 12.10 2.85
C SER A 552 6.51 11.64 2.10
N ILE A 553 7.42 10.95 2.77
CA ILE A 553 8.63 10.43 2.14
C ILE A 553 8.32 9.28 1.20
N LEU A 554 7.45 8.35 1.60
CA LEU A 554 7.01 7.27 0.72
C LEU A 554 6.33 7.80 -0.55
N VAL A 555 5.58 8.90 -0.44
CA VAL A 555 4.90 9.50 -1.60
C VAL A 555 5.85 10.34 -2.45
N HIS A 556 6.63 11.24 -1.82
CA HIS A 556 7.40 12.25 -2.53
C HIS A 556 8.87 11.86 -2.76
N GLY A 557 9.53 11.28 -1.75
CA GLY A 557 10.93 10.85 -1.84
C GLY A 557 11.12 9.65 -2.75
N VAL A 558 10.23 8.65 -2.66
CA VAL A 558 10.23 7.50 -3.57
C VAL A 558 9.96 7.95 -5.00
N ARG A 559 8.99 8.84 -5.19
CA ARG A 559 8.65 9.32 -6.53
C ARG A 559 9.82 9.96 -7.26
N LEU A 560 10.58 10.85 -6.59
CA LEU A 560 11.75 11.49 -7.20
C LEU A 560 12.82 10.49 -7.64
N ASN A 561 12.97 9.37 -6.91
CA ASN A 561 13.90 8.32 -7.27
C ASN A 561 13.35 7.38 -8.35
N VAL A 562 12.07 6.99 -8.27
CA VAL A 562 11.49 5.95 -9.15
C VAL A 562 10.99 6.54 -10.47
N LEU A 563 10.42 7.74 -10.45
CA LEU A 563 9.88 8.36 -11.67
C LEU A 563 10.92 9.27 -12.31
N GLU A 564 11.33 10.35 -11.65
CA GLU A 564 12.18 11.36 -12.24
C GLU A 564 13.59 10.80 -12.56
N PHE A 565 14.27 10.15 -11.62
CA PHE A 565 15.61 9.61 -11.85
C PHE A 565 15.62 8.43 -12.84
N CYS A 566 14.67 7.49 -12.68
CA CYS A 566 14.63 6.29 -13.52
C CYS A 566 14.21 6.57 -14.95
N SER A 567 13.39 7.61 -15.20
CA SER A 567 13.04 8.03 -16.57
C SER A 567 14.27 8.44 -17.38
N HIS A 568 15.23 9.11 -16.74
CA HIS A 568 16.50 9.49 -17.37
C HIS A 568 17.44 8.31 -17.63
N LEU A 569 17.25 7.18 -16.93
CA LEU A 569 17.97 5.91 -17.17
C LEU A 569 17.23 4.95 -18.11
N ASP A 570 16.07 5.34 -18.65
CA ASP A 570 15.18 4.50 -19.45
C ASP A 570 14.69 3.22 -18.72
N ILE A 571 14.62 3.24 -17.40
CA ILE A 571 14.15 2.11 -16.57
C ILE A 571 12.62 2.08 -16.60
N LYS A 572 12.06 0.93 -16.98
CA LYS A 572 10.61 0.72 -17.11
C LYS A 572 10.00 -0.11 -15.98
N TRP A 573 10.83 -0.66 -15.10
CA TRP A 573 10.41 -1.53 -13.99
C TRP A 573 9.58 -2.73 -14.48
N SER A 574 9.95 -3.29 -15.63
CA SER A 574 9.23 -4.38 -16.29
C SER A 574 9.64 -5.77 -15.82
N GLY A 575 10.48 -5.85 -14.79
CA GLY A 575 11.01 -7.08 -14.26
C GLY A 575 10.06 -7.80 -13.30
N PHE A 576 10.35 -9.08 -13.08
CA PHE A 576 9.72 -9.88 -12.03
C PHE A 576 10.78 -10.68 -11.27
N ASN A 577 10.47 -10.95 -10.01
CA ASN A 577 11.41 -11.59 -9.11
C ASN A 577 11.73 -13.03 -9.52
N TYR A 578 13.01 -13.39 -9.44
CA TYR A 578 13.44 -14.79 -9.48
C TYR A 578 12.90 -15.52 -8.25
N LYS A 579 12.00 -16.49 -8.47
CA LYS A 579 11.39 -17.36 -7.46
C LYS A 579 11.68 -18.81 -7.83
N PRO A 580 12.73 -19.42 -7.31
CA PRO A 580 13.03 -20.82 -7.60
C PRO A 580 12.04 -21.76 -6.91
N LEU A 581 11.81 -22.92 -7.51
CA LEU A 581 11.05 -24.01 -6.91
C LEU A 581 11.86 -24.59 -5.75
N ILE A 582 11.43 -24.34 -4.50
CA ILE A 582 12.17 -24.71 -3.28
C ILE A 582 11.33 -25.63 -2.41
N GLU A 583 11.99 -26.62 -1.81
CA GLU A 583 11.50 -27.38 -0.65
C GLU A 583 12.01 -26.67 0.62
N GLU A 584 11.12 -26.29 1.54
CA GLU A 584 11.54 -25.73 2.81
C GLU A 584 12.22 -26.80 3.68
N LYS A 585 13.37 -26.41 4.27
CA LYS A 585 14.07 -27.23 5.26
C LYS A 585 13.38 -27.18 6.62
#